data_deb81ad344abe4eabde588bceccd00fb
#
_entry.id   deb81ad344abe4eabde588bceccd00fb
#
_cell.length_a   1.000
_cell.length_b   1.000
_cell.length_c   1.000
_cell.angle_alpha   90.00
_cell.angle_beta   90.00
_cell.angle_gamma   90.00
#
_symmetry.space_group_name_H-M   'P 1'
#
loop_
_entity.id
_entity.type
_entity.pdbx_description
1 polymer ?
#
loop_
_entity_poly.entity_id
_entity_poly.type
_entity_poly.pdbx_seq_one_letter_code
_entity_poly.pdbx_strand_id
1 'polypeptide(L)'
;SEILEEDLKLTVNKEKTHLAHSRSGIKFLGVKIFGSYTQIQLKKIKAFKKKVKLITKRNSPVNLQRVIDELRPKMRGFANYFRVANCKKLFEELMAWIRRRLRSKQMKLWKKPAKLQRVLRQRGYQGEFKAIKMTSWRNACSQHAHYSMPNSLFDELKLFDMSKVETGISVPSW
;
A
#
# COMPACT_ATOMS: atom_id res chain seq x y z
N SER A 1 -31.03 2.24 -25.20
CA SER A 1 -31.56 3.53 -24.64
C SER A 1 -33.06 3.50 -24.46
N GLU A 2 -33.81 2.76 -25.30
CA GLU A 2 -35.28 2.68 -25.23
C GLU A 2 -35.79 2.35 -23.83
N ILE A 3 -35.31 1.27 -23.19
CA ILE A 3 -35.74 0.87 -21.83
C ILE A 3 -35.49 1.98 -20.79
N LEU A 4 -34.37 2.72 -20.89
CA LEU A 4 -34.04 3.78 -19.93
C LEU A 4 -34.88 5.04 -20.16
N GLU A 5 -35.21 5.37 -21.42
CA GLU A 5 -35.89 6.59 -21.79
C GLU A 5 -37.42 6.41 -21.81
N GLU A 6 -37.91 5.26 -22.26
CA GLU A 6 -39.34 4.98 -22.38
C GLU A 6 -39.93 4.38 -21.11
N ASP A 7 -39.34 3.32 -20.57
CA ASP A 7 -39.88 2.62 -19.39
C ASP A 7 -39.54 3.33 -18.07
N LEU A 8 -38.27 3.78 -17.90
CA LEU A 8 -37.80 4.40 -16.66
C LEU A 8 -37.86 5.92 -16.69
N LYS A 9 -38.22 6.56 -17.79
CA LYS A 9 -38.26 8.03 -17.96
C LYS A 9 -36.96 8.74 -17.53
N LEU A 10 -35.81 8.09 -17.76
CA LEU A 10 -34.50 8.61 -17.44
C LEU A 10 -33.82 9.18 -18.67
N THR A 11 -33.30 10.40 -18.59
CA THR A 11 -32.53 11.02 -19.66
C THR A 11 -31.10 10.52 -19.67
N VAL A 12 -30.69 9.86 -20.76
CA VAL A 12 -29.30 9.41 -20.93
C VAL A 12 -28.39 10.59 -21.27
N ASN A 13 -27.39 10.85 -20.47
CA ASN A 13 -26.40 11.90 -20.75
C ASN A 13 -25.46 11.43 -21.87
N LYS A 14 -25.73 11.87 -23.09
CA LYS A 14 -24.97 11.48 -24.30
C LYS A 14 -23.51 11.89 -24.28
N GLU A 15 -23.14 12.98 -23.57
CA GLU A 15 -21.73 13.41 -23.42
C GLU A 15 -20.91 12.49 -22.50
N LYS A 16 -21.56 11.83 -21.54
CA LYS A 16 -20.91 10.91 -20.59
C LYS A 16 -21.06 9.45 -20.96
N THR A 17 -21.95 9.14 -21.91
CA THR A 17 -22.22 7.77 -22.34
C THR A 17 -21.45 7.49 -23.63
N HIS A 18 -20.54 6.53 -23.59
CA HIS A 18 -19.78 6.10 -24.75
C HIS A 18 -19.61 4.59 -24.75
N LEU A 19 -19.62 4.02 -25.92
CA LEU A 19 -19.29 2.61 -26.13
C LEU A 19 -17.78 2.44 -26.17
N ALA A 20 -17.25 1.52 -25.37
CA ALA A 20 -15.84 1.20 -25.35
C ALA A 20 -15.64 -0.31 -25.47
N HIS A 21 -14.66 -0.71 -26.26
CA HIS A 21 -14.32 -2.13 -26.40
C HIS A 21 -13.62 -2.62 -25.14
N SER A 22 -14.02 -3.78 -24.59
CA SER A 22 -13.46 -4.35 -23.34
C SER A 22 -11.93 -4.58 -23.40
N ARG A 23 -11.37 -4.84 -24.58
CA ARG A 23 -9.91 -4.98 -24.77
C ARG A 23 -9.12 -3.70 -24.50
N SER A 24 -9.70 -2.52 -24.70
CA SER A 24 -9.03 -1.23 -24.42
C SER A 24 -9.08 -0.82 -22.95
N GLY A 25 -9.85 -1.55 -22.13
CA GLY A 25 -10.00 -1.32 -20.69
C GLY A 25 -10.96 -0.19 -20.35
N ILE A 26 -12.14 -0.56 -19.87
CA ILE A 26 -13.20 0.35 -19.44
C ILE A 26 -12.85 0.91 -18.06
N LYS A 27 -12.86 2.23 -17.94
CA LYS A 27 -12.60 2.90 -16.63
C LYS A 27 -13.91 3.01 -15.86
N PHE A 28 -14.00 2.34 -14.71
CA PHE A 28 -15.16 2.39 -13.85
C PHE A 28 -14.76 2.42 -12.38
N LEU A 29 -15.31 3.32 -11.59
CA LEU A 29 -15.10 3.45 -10.13
C LEU A 29 -13.64 3.35 -9.65
N GLY A 30 -12.69 3.81 -10.45
CA GLY A 30 -11.27 3.81 -10.07
C GLY A 30 -10.50 2.55 -10.45
N VAL A 31 -11.16 1.60 -11.11
CA VAL A 31 -10.55 0.43 -11.74
C VAL A 31 -10.60 0.54 -13.27
N LYS A 32 -9.77 -0.22 -13.96
CA LYS A 32 -9.88 -0.52 -15.38
C LYS A 32 -10.33 -1.96 -15.50
N ILE A 33 -11.42 -2.18 -16.24
CA ILE A 33 -12.00 -3.50 -16.49
C ILE A 33 -11.57 -3.92 -17.88
N PHE A 34 -10.84 -5.01 -17.98
CA PHE A 34 -10.50 -5.71 -19.21
C PHE A 34 -11.38 -6.97 -19.30
N GLY A 35 -11.47 -7.61 -20.44
CA GLY A 35 -12.35 -8.77 -20.60
C GLY A 35 -12.13 -9.90 -19.57
N SER A 36 -10.89 -10.16 -19.19
CA SER A 36 -10.52 -11.27 -18.28
C SER A 36 -9.98 -10.83 -16.91
N TYR A 37 -9.70 -9.54 -16.70
CA TYR A 37 -9.13 -9.07 -15.44
C TYR A 37 -9.44 -7.60 -15.17
N THR A 38 -9.28 -7.21 -13.90
CA THR A 38 -9.48 -5.84 -13.44
C THR A 38 -8.20 -5.28 -12.82
N GLN A 39 -7.92 -4.01 -13.05
CA GLN A 39 -6.72 -3.34 -12.58
C GLN A 39 -7.05 -2.01 -11.91
N ILE A 40 -6.39 -1.69 -10.80
CA ILE A 40 -6.54 -0.38 -10.15
C ILE A 40 -5.91 0.70 -11.03
N GLN A 41 -6.61 1.81 -11.22
CA GLN A 41 -6.09 2.95 -11.99
C GLN A 41 -4.85 3.53 -11.33
N LEU A 42 -3.80 3.78 -12.11
CA LEU A 42 -2.54 4.37 -11.64
C LEU A 42 -2.73 5.68 -10.86
N LYS A 43 -3.71 6.50 -11.24
CA LYS A 43 -4.07 7.74 -10.51
C LYS A 43 -4.44 7.46 -9.05
N LYS A 44 -5.20 6.39 -8.80
CA LYS A 44 -5.61 5.98 -7.45
C LYS A 44 -4.45 5.45 -6.63
N ILE A 45 -3.57 4.65 -7.24
CA ILE A 45 -2.34 4.16 -6.61
C ILE A 45 -1.40 5.33 -6.25
N LYS A 46 -1.21 6.29 -7.17
CA LYS A 46 -0.40 7.49 -6.91
C LYS A 46 -0.97 8.33 -5.78
N ALA A 47 -2.29 8.52 -5.73
CA ALA A 47 -2.97 9.25 -4.65
C ALA A 47 -2.80 8.55 -3.30
N PHE A 48 -2.96 7.24 -3.24
CA PHE A 48 -2.70 6.45 -2.03
C PHE A 48 -1.24 6.57 -1.58
N LYS A 49 -0.27 6.38 -2.48
CA LYS A 49 1.15 6.55 -2.19
C LYS A 49 1.47 7.97 -1.68
N LYS A 50 0.80 9.01 -2.18
CA LYS A 50 0.95 10.40 -1.70
C LYS A 50 0.51 10.52 -0.24
N LYS A 51 -0.66 9.97 0.12
CA LYS A 51 -1.16 9.94 1.51
C LYS A 51 -0.19 9.21 2.45
N VAL A 52 0.26 8.02 2.07
CA VAL A 52 1.25 7.25 2.85
C VAL A 52 2.55 8.02 3.03
N LYS A 53 3.04 8.71 1.98
CA LYS A 53 4.27 9.54 2.06
C LYS A 53 4.14 10.66 3.10
N LEU A 54 2.99 11.30 3.20
CA LEU A 54 2.74 12.38 4.17
C LEU A 54 2.81 11.84 5.61
N ILE A 55 2.14 10.72 5.90
CA ILE A 55 2.10 10.11 7.23
C ILE A 55 3.48 9.57 7.62
N THR A 56 4.18 8.92 6.69
CA THR A 56 5.50 8.32 6.93
C THR A 56 6.67 9.28 6.71
N LYS A 57 6.44 10.58 6.85
CA LYS A 57 7.47 11.61 6.68
C LYS A 57 8.60 11.39 7.67
N ARG A 58 9.84 11.22 7.18
CA ARG A 58 11.00 10.90 8.03
C ARG A 58 11.37 12.00 9.00
N ASN A 59 11.13 13.25 8.64
CA ASN A 59 11.46 14.42 9.47
C ASN A 59 10.43 14.68 10.58
N SER A 60 9.31 13.95 10.59
CA SER A 60 8.31 14.04 11.64
C SER A 60 8.84 13.36 12.93
N PRO A 61 8.76 14.01 14.11
CA PRO A 61 9.20 13.45 15.38
C PRO A 61 8.25 12.38 15.94
N VAL A 62 7.15 12.13 15.25
CA VAL A 62 6.10 11.17 15.66
C VAL A 62 6.68 9.75 15.75
N ASN A 63 6.38 9.04 16.84
CA ASN A 63 6.83 7.67 17.05
C ASN A 63 6.22 6.68 16.05
N LEU A 64 6.82 5.49 15.95
CA LEU A 64 6.43 4.49 14.96
C LEU A 64 5.01 3.98 15.18
N GLN A 65 4.61 3.73 16.43
CA GLN A 65 3.27 3.23 16.77
C GLN A 65 2.18 4.18 16.28
N ARG A 66 2.30 5.45 16.60
CA ARG A 66 1.32 6.47 16.18
C ARG A 66 1.21 6.58 14.65
N VAL A 67 2.34 6.44 13.95
CA VAL A 67 2.35 6.42 12.48
C VAL A 67 1.59 5.21 11.93
N ILE A 68 1.78 4.03 12.54
CA ILE A 68 1.08 2.81 12.16
C ILE A 68 -0.42 2.93 12.44
N ASP A 69 -0.81 3.50 13.58
CA ASP A 69 -2.21 3.72 13.93
C ASP A 69 -2.92 4.65 12.94
N GLU A 70 -2.22 5.70 12.47
CA GLU A 70 -2.74 6.60 11.44
C GLU A 70 -2.81 5.96 10.05
N LEU A 71 -1.88 5.05 9.72
CA LEU A 71 -1.87 4.32 8.45
C LEU A 71 -2.98 3.27 8.35
N ARG A 72 -3.27 2.58 9.47
CA ARG A 72 -4.18 1.43 9.52
C ARG A 72 -5.54 1.68 8.86
N PRO A 73 -6.32 2.72 9.21
CA PRO A 73 -7.62 2.97 8.58
C PRO A 73 -7.49 3.28 7.08
N LYS A 74 -6.43 3.98 6.66
CA LYS A 74 -6.21 4.34 5.26
C LYS A 74 -5.84 3.12 4.40
N MET A 75 -5.03 2.22 4.96
CA MET A 75 -4.66 0.97 4.30
C MET A 75 -5.85 0.02 4.20
N ARG A 76 -6.61 -0.14 5.29
CA ARG A 76 -7.83 -0.97 5.32
C ARG A 76 -8.86 -0.45 4.32
N GLY A 77 -9.14 0.85 4.31
CA GLY A 77 -10.10 1.46 3.39
C GLY A 77 -9.68 1.28 1.93
N PHE A 78 -8.40 1.46 1.61
CA PHE A 78 -7.89 1.26 0.25
C PHE A 78 -7.98 -0.22 -0.18
N ALA A 79 -7.57 -1.14 0.69
CA ALA A 79 -7.61 -2.57 0.38
C ALA A 79 -9.04 -3.08 0.23
N ASN A 80 -9.94 -2.73 1.14
CA ASN A 80 -11.35 -3.16 1.08
C ASN A 80 -12.07 -2.61 -0.16
N TYR A 81 -11.78 -1.36 -0.55
CA TYR A 81 -12.39 -0.76 -1.73
C TYR A 81 -11.92 -1.43 -3.03
N PHE A 82 -10.63 -1.75 -3.12
CA PHE A 82 -10.04 -2.30 -4.35
C PHE A 82 -9.88 -3.82 -4.37
N ARG A 83 -10.37 -4.55 -3.35
CA ARG A 83 -10.28 -6.01 -3.32
C ARG A 83 -10.99 -6.72 -4.49
N VAL A 84 -11.94 -6.05 -5.12
CA VAL A 84 -12.63 -6.54 -6.33
C VAL A 84 -11.70 -6.65 -7.54
N ALA A 85 -10.58 -5.93 -7.55
CA ALA A 85 -9.60 -5.98 -8.63
C ALA A 85 -8.58 -7.11 -8.44
N ASN A 86 -7.96 -7.55 -9.54
CA ASN A 86 -6.84 -8.49 -9.53
C ASN A 86 -5.55 -7.78 -9.07
N CYS A 87 -5.44 -7.47 -7.78
CA CYS A 87 -4.41 -6.58 -7.26
C CYS A 87 -3.52 -7.20 -6.16
N LYS A 88 -3.50 -8.52 -5.99
CA LYS A 88 -2.71 -9.20 -4.96
C LYS A 88 -1.23 -8.81 -5.02
N LYS A 89 -0.60 -8.96 -6.19
CA LYS A 89 0.80 -8.56 -6.41
C LYS A 89 1.05 -7.09 -6.10
N LEU A 90 0.14 -6.21 -6.49
CA LEU A 90 0.23 -4.78 -6.16
C LEU A 90 0.17 -4.54 -4.65
N PHE A 91 -0.67 -5.26 -3.91
CA PHE A 91 -0.75 -5.14 -2.46
C PHE A 91 0.53 -5.63 -1.77
N GLU A 92 1.13 -6.70 -2.24
CA GLU A 92 2.44 -7.19 -1.78
C GLU A 92 3.54 -6.14 -2.00
N GLU A 93 3.61 -5.55 -3.20
CA GLU A 93 4.55 -4.47 -3.54
C GLU A 93 4.33 -3.22 -2.68
N LEU A 94 3.07 -2.83 -2.45
CA LEU A 94 2.74 -1.71 -1.57
C LEU A 94 3.14 -1.99 -0.13
N MET A 95 2.94 -3.20 0.38
CA MET A 95 3.35 -3.60 1.73
C MET A 95 4.87 -3.57 1.89
N ALA A 96 5.62 -4.12 0.94
CA ALA A 96 7.08 -4.07 0.94
C ALA A 96 7.58 -2.61 0.96
N TRP A 97 6.97 -1.74 0.14
CA TRP A 97 7.29 -0.32 0.09
C TRP A 97 6.94 0.42 1.40
N ILE A 98 5.78 0.15 2.01
CA ILE A 98 5.35 0.75 3.29
C ILE A 98 6.30 0.33 4.42
N ARG A 99 6.59 -0.98 4.55
CA ARG A 99 7.54 -1.49 5.57
C ARG A 99 8.92 -0.85 5.42
N ARG A 100 9.42 -0.69 4.19
CA ARG A 100 10.67 0.03 3.92
C ARG A 100 10.61 1.49 4.40
N ARG A 101 9.50 2.19 4.19
CA ARG A 101 9.34 3.57 4.67
C ARG A 101 9.34 3.64 6.19
N LEU A 102 8.67 2.73 6.85
CA LEU A 102 8.62 2.64 8.32
C LEU A 102 10.01 2.36 8.90
N ARG A 103 10.78 1.42 8.33
CA ARG A 103 12.18 1.18 8.70
C ARG A 103 13.03 2.44 8.53
N SER A 104 12.91 3.12 7.40
CA SER A 104 13.65 4.35 7.14
C SER A 104 13.33 5.47 8.13
N LYS A 105 12.06 5.59 8.52
CA LYS A 105 11.62 6.54 9.55
C LYS A 105 12.20 6.18 10.91
N GLN A 106 12.08 4.94 11.34
CA GLN A 106 12.57 4.46 12.63
C GLN A 106 14.08 4.61 12.75
N MET A 107 14.84 4.26 11.70
CA MET A 107 16.29 4.47 11.68
C MET A 107 16.66 5.94 11.88
N LYS A 108 15.93 6.86 11.24
CA LYS A 108 16.14 8.29 11.45
C LYS A 108 15.79 8.74 12.88
N LEU A 109 14.73 8.19 13.48
CA LEU A 109 14.38 8.46 14.88
C LEU A 109 15.45 7.95 15.85
N TRP A 110 16.12 6.86 15.54
CA TRP A 110 17.24 6.36 16.33
C TRP A 110 18.48 7.26 16.28
N LYS A 111 18.62 8.10 15.24
CA LYS A 111 19.69 9.08 15.01
C LYS A 111 21.10 8.48 14.88
N LYS A 112 21.54 7.70 15.88
CA LYS A 112 22.90 7.14 15.97
C LYS A 112 22.95 5.65 15.63
N PRO A 113 23.96 5.17 14.88
CA PRO A 113 24.15 3.75 14.57
C PRO A 113 24.22 2.86 15.84
N ALA A 114 24.73 3.38 16.94
CA ALA A 114 24.81 2.64 18.20
C ALA A 114 23.43 2.15 18.71
N LYS A 115 22.33 2.89 18.43
CA LYS A 115 20.98 2.41 18.77
C LYS A 115 20.56 1.22 17.90
N LEU A 116 20.86 1.25 16.63
CA LEU A 116 20.61 0.13 15.72
C LEU A 116 21.42 -1.09 16.16
N GLN A 117 22.70 -0.90 16.45
CA GLN A 117 23.60 -1.96 16.92
C GLN A 117 23.10 -2.61 18.21
N ARG A 118 22.62 -1.81 19.17
CA ARG A 118 22.01 -2.33 20.40
C ARG A 118 20.79 -3.20 20.13
N VAL A 119 19.89 -2.76 19.26
CA VAL A 119 18.69 -3.54 18.87
C VAL A 119 19.10 -4.84 18.17
N LEU A 120 20.10 -4.81 17.29
CA LEU A 120 20.63 -6.01 16.64
C LEU A 120 21.15 -7.02 17.65
N ARG A 121 21.97 -6.58 18.63
CA ARG A 121 22.48 -7.45 19.71
C ARG A 121 21.35 -8.03 20.56
N GLN A 122 20.37 -7.21 20.94
CA GLN A 122 19.20 -7.67 21.70
C GLN A 122 18.38 -8.75 20.96
N ARG A 123 18.42 -8.73 19.63
CA ARG A 123 17.78 -9.75 18.78
C ARG A 123 18.69 -10.93 18.43
N GLY A 124 19.86 -11.02 19.06
CA GLY A 124 20.79 -12.13 18.85
C GLY A 124 21.56 -12.08 17.53
N TYR A 125 21.72 -10.91 16.90
CA TYR A 125 22.52 -10.79 15.68
C TYR A 125 24.00 -11.05 15.97
N GLN A 126 24.56 -12.07 15.31
CA GLN A 126 25.97 -12.52 15.49
C GLN A 126 26.91 -12.03 14.36
N GLY A 127 26.36 -11.39 13.33
CA GLY A 127 27.16 -10.93 12.20
C GLY A 127 27.92 -9.63 12.47
N GLU A 128 28.84 -9.29 11.56
CA GLU A 128 29.56 -8.01 11.60
C GLU A 128 28.64 -6.82 11.46
N PHE A 129 28.90 -5.77 12.22
CA PHE A 129 28.20 -4.52 12.10
C PHE A 129 28.92 -3.58 11.11
N LYS A 130 28.35 -3.45 9.92
CA LYS A 130 28.83 -2.46 8.95
C LYS A 130 28.26 -1.08 9.27
N ALA A 131 29.09 -0.06 9.20
CA ALA A 131 28.67 1.33 9.43
C ALA A 131 27.53 1.71 8.47
N ILE A 132 26.44 2.21 9.00
CA ILE A 132 25.23 2.55 8.24
C ILE A 132 24.88 4.01 8.46
N LYS A 133 24.68 4.76 7.36
CA LYS A 133 24.14 6.11 7.42
C LYS A 133 22.64 6.06 7.73
N MET A 134 22.25 6.38 8.97
CA MET A 134 20.89 6.25 9.50
C MET A 134 19.84 7.07 8.73
N THR A 135 20.26 8.10 7.99
CA THR A 135 19.39 8.95 7.18
C THR A 135 19.23 8.47 5.73
N SER A 136 20.01 7.47 5.30
CA SER A 136 19.95 6.97 3.93
C SER A 136 18.72 6.12 3.70
N TRP A 137 17.97 6.44 2.65
CA TRP A 137 16.84 5.63 2.19
C TRP A 137 17.25 4.21 1.77
N ARG A 138 18.44 4.08 1.16
CA ARG A 138 18.97 2.78 0.72
C ARG A 138 19.18 1.83 1.89
N ASN A 139 19.68 2.34 3.01
CA ASN A 139 19.98 1.53 4.18
C ASN A 139 18.73 0.95 4.88
N ALA A 140 17.53 1.48 4.61
CA ALA A 140 16.28 0.87 5.07
C ALA A 140 15.96 -0.48 4.40
N CYS A 141 16.70 -0.87 3.36
CA CYS A 141 16.65 -2.20 2.73
C CYS A 141 17.86 -3.08 3.10
N SER A 142 18.77 -2.60 3.97
CA SER A 142 19.91 -3.39 4.41
C SER A 142 19.46 -4.58 5.25
N GLN A 143 20.27 -5.63 5.27
CA GLN A 143 20.06 -6.80 6.13
C GLN A 143 19.91 -6.39 7.60
N HIS A 144 20.75 -5.47 8.06
CA HIS A 144 20.67 -4.94 9.44
C HIS A 144 19.32 -4.28 9.75
N ALA A 145 18.76 -3.50 8.81
CA ALA A 145 17.45 -2.88 8.99
C ALA A 145 16.34 -3.93 9.02
N HIS A 146 16.42 -4.96 8.19
CA HIS A 146 15.46 -6.07 8.20
C HIS A 146 15.57 -6.91 9.46
N TYR A 147 16.77 -7.21 9.93
CA TYR A 147 16.98 -7.98 11.15
C TYR A 147 16.51 -7.23 12.39
N SER A 148 16.81 -5.92 12.47
CA SER A 148 16.38 -5.08 13.60
C SER A 148 14.87 -4.82 13.62
N MET A 149 14.24 -4.81 12.47
CA MET A 149 12.79 -4.57 12.27
C MET A 149 12.22 -5.58 11.29
N PRO A 150 12.08 -6.86 11.69
CA PRO A 150 11.48 -7.91 10.85
C PRO A 150 10.01 -7.61 10.58
N ASN A 151 9.41 -8.35 9.65
CA ASN A 151 8.00 -8.17 9.32
C ASN A 151 7.08 -8.47 10.51
N SER A 152 7.43 -9.46 11.35
CA SER A 152 6.71 -9.81 12.57
C SER A 152 6.56 -8.62 13.54
N LEU A 153 7.58 -7.78 13.67
CA LEU A 153 7.47 -6.56 14.46
C LEU A 153 6.33 -5.64 14.01
N PHE A 154 6.12 -5.51 12.70
CA PHE A 154 5.01 -4.70 12.19
C PHE A 154 3.66 -5.36 12.42
N ASP A 155 3.60 -6.70 12.46
CA ASP A 155 2.40 -7.46 12.82
C ASP A 155 2.08 -7.27 14.32
N GLU A 156 3.08 -7.34 15.21
CA GLU A 156 2.99 -7.02 16.65
C GLU A 156 2.48 -5.58 16.88
N LEU A 157 2.97 -4.62 16.10
CA LEU A 157 2.52 -3.23 16.12
C LEU A 157 1.15 -3.03 15.44
N LYS A 158 0.50 -4.11 15.02
CA LYS A 158 -0.83 -4.12 14.39
C LYS A 158 -0.90 -3.31 13.09
N LEU A 159 0.19 -3.32 12.29
CA LEU A 159 0.15 -2.79 10.93
C LEU A 159 -0.82 -3.66 10.10
N PHE A 160 -1.80 -3.00 9.44
CA PHE A 160 -2.73 -3.73 8.58
C PHE A 160 -1.99 -4.32 7.37
N ASP A 161 -2.06 -5.64 7.18
CA ASP A 161 -1.42 -6.32 6.05
C ASP A 161 -2.39 -6.45 4.87
N MET A 162 -2.18 -5.59 3.87
CA MET A 162 -2.99 -5.60 2.65
C MET A 162 -2.78 -6.87 1.81
N SER A 163 -1.62 -7.52 1.91
CA SER A 163 -1.31 -8.74 1.14
C SER A 163 -2.13 -9.96 1.57
N LYS A 164 -2.71 -9.91 2.79
CA LYS A 164 -3.59 -10.95 3.32
C LYS A 164 -5.05 -10.78 2.90
N VAL A 165 -5.38 -9.69 2.21
CA VAL A 165 -6.75 -9.44 1.74
C VAL A 165 -6.99 -10.26 0.48
N GLU A 166 -8.09 -10.99 0.47
CA GLU A 166 -8.56 -11.69 -0.74
C GLU A 166 -8.92 -10.69 -1.83
N THR A 167 -8.43 -10.94 -3.04
CA THR A 167 -8.59 -10.04 -4.19
C THR A 167 -9.09 -10.83 -5.41
N GLY A 168 -9.72 -10.13 -6.34
CA GLY A 168 -10.25 -10.76 -7.56
C GLY A 168 -11.50 -11.58 -7.25
N ILE A 169 -12.41 -11.04 -6.44
CA ILE A 169 -13.68 -11.71 -6.17
C ILE A 169 -14.40 -11.90 -7.51
N SER A 170 -14.51 -13.15 -7.93
CA SER A 170 -15.28 -13.51 -9.11
C SER A 170 -16.70 -12.97 -8.95
N VAL A 171 -17.12 -12.07 -9.83
CA VAL A 171 -18.55 -11.76 -9.96
C VAL A 171 -19.20 -13.06 -10.42
N PRO A 172 -20.24 -13.56 -9.74
CA PRO A 172 -20.95 -14.73 -10.23
C PRO A 172 -21.31 -14.50 -11.69
N SER A 173 -20.95 -15.41 -12.57
CA SER A 173 -21.45 -15.40 -13.95
C SER A 173 -22.96 -15.61 -13.89
N TRP A 174 -23.69 -14.61 -14.31
CA TRP A 174 -25.14 -14.67 -14.53
C TRP A 174 -25.41 -15.52 -15.75
#